data_60db4100c885dca654cd7868cdc22e21
#
_entry.id   60db4100c885dca654cd7868cdc22e21
#
_cell.length_a   1.000
_cell.length_b   1.000
_cell.length_c   1.000
_cell.angle_alpha   90.00
_cell.angle_beta   90.00
_cell.angle_gamma   90.00
#
_symmetry.space_group_name_H-M   'P 1'
#
loop_
_entity.id
_entity.type
_entity.pdbx_description
1 polymer ?
#
loop_
_entity_poly.entity_id
_entity_poly.type
_entity_poly.pdbx_seq_one_letter_code
_entity_poly.pdbx_strand_id
1 'polypeptide(L)'
;MITLGTDLMFRYLVDRDDLSASAALVLNRINREGPMRLTALAEAEGASQSGMTQLVQRMERQGLLERWSDPDDGRASLVRLGEAGQRFWEARNGVLRQRVAALLPAVSEDDQVALWLAAQVVVRVLGEMRDHAGSQARDGADAT
;
A
#
# COMPACT_ATOMS: atom_id res chain seq x y z
N MET A 1 -20.72 -11.13 -3.04
CA MET A 1 -20.44 -9.69 -2.99
C MET A 1 -18.93 -9.37 -3.01
N ILE A 2 -18.09 -10.02 -2.21
CA ILE A 2 -16.63 -9.83 -2.20
C ILE A 2 -16.01 -10.15 -3.59
N THR A 3 -16.44 -11.24 -4.24
CA THR A 3 -15.95 -11.68 -5.54
C THR A 3 -16.21 -10.65 -6.66
N LEU A 4 -17.37 -10.01 -6.67
CA LEU A 4 -17.72 -9.01 -7.70
C LEU A 4 -16.86 -7.74 -7.57
N GLY A 5 -16.64 -7.26 -6.34
CA GLY A 5 -15.77 -6.10 -6.09
C GLY A 5 -14.32 -6.39 -6.44
N THR A 6 -13.84 -7.60 -6.13
CA THR A 6 -12.49 -8.06 -6.48
C THR A 6 -12.34 -8.19 -8.00
N ASP A 7 -13.31 -8.77 -8.69
CA ASP A 7 -13.32 -8.90 -10.16
C ASP A 7 -13.30 -7.53 -10.85
N LEU A 8 -14.13 -6.59 -10.39
CA LEU A 8 -14.15 -5.22 -10.91
C LEU A 8 -12.78 -4.54 -10.72
N MET A 9 -12.21 -4.68 -9.50
CA MET A 9 -10.90 -4.11 -9.20
C MET A 9 -9.81 -4.68 -10.11
N PHE A 10 -9.71 -6.02 -10.22
CA PHE A 10 -8.65 -6.65 -10.99
C PHE A 10 -8.82 -6.53 -12.51
N ARG A 11 -10.04 -6.49 -13.03
CA ARG A 11 -10.28 -6.40 -14.47
C ARG A 11 -10.21 -5.00 -15.03
N TYR A 12 -10.70 -4.01 -14.28
CA TYR A 12 -10.95 -2.67 -14.81
C TYR A 12 -10.16 -1.57 -14.10
N LEU A 13 -9.74 -1.79 -12.85
CA LEU A 13 -9.13 -0.74 -12.04
C LEU A 13 -7.62 -0.94 -11.80
N VAL A 14 -7.11 -2.18 -11.90
CA VAL A 14 -5.68 -2.47 -11.68
C VAL A 14 -4.99 -2.64 -13.01
N ASP A 15 -4.01 -1.79 -13.32
CA ASP A 15 -3.05 -2.05 -14.40
C ASP A 15 -2.08 -3.15 -13.96
N ARG A 16 -1.79 -4.07 -14.88
CA ARG A 16 -0.71 -5.06 -14.72
C ARG A 16 0.59 -4.39 -15.15
N ASP A 17 1.07 -3.48 -14.31
CA ASP A 17 2.37 -2.87 -14.51
C ASP A 17 3.50 -3.90 -14.30
N ASP A 18 4.67 -3.62 -14.82
CA ASP A 18 5.89 -4.45 -14.76
C ASP A 18 6.44 -4.69 -13.34
N LEU A 19 5.72 -4.26 -12.30
CA LEU A 19 6.06 -4.50 -10.91
C LEU A 19 5.57 -5.87 -10.44
N SER A 20 6.45 -6.60 -9.76
CA SER A 20 6.03 -7.81 -9.04
C SER A 20 5.00 -7.47 -7.96
N ALA A 21 4.11 -8.42 -7.64
CA ALA A 21 3.11 -8.23 -6.58
C ALA A 21 3.74 -7.79 -5.25
N SER A 22 4.88 -8.37 -4.88
CA SER A 22 5.61 -8.01 -3.67
C SER A 22 6.15 -6.57 -3.71
N ALA A 23 6.64 -6.10 -4.86
CA ALA A 23 7.09 -4.71 -5.01
C ALA A 23 5.92 -3.72 -4.91
N ALA A 24 4.78 -4.06 -5.49
CA ALA A 24 3.57 -3.24 -5.40
C ALA A 24 3.05 -3.14 -3.95
N LEU A 25 3.10 -4.23 -3.18
CA LEU A 25 2.72 -4.24 -1.76
C LEU A 25 3.65 -3.34 -0.94
N VAL A 26 4.96 -3.46 -1.13
CA VAL A 26 5.96 -2.62 -0.45
C VAL A 26 5.77 -1.14 -0.76
N LEU A 27 5.60 -0.77 -2.05
CA LEU A 27 5.34 0.62 -2.42
C LEU A 27 4.06 1.16 -1.78
N ASN A 28 2.98 0.36 -1.81
CA ASN A 28 1.71 0.74 -1.21
C ASN A 28 1.84 0.96 0.30
N ARG A 29 2.56 0.09 0.99
CA ARG A 29 2.80 0.22 2.43
C ARG A 29 3.57 1.49 2.75
N ILE A 30 4.72 1.69 2.11
CA ILE A 30 5.55 2.88 2.36
C ILE A 30 4.81 4.18 1.99
N ASN A 31 4.01 4.17 0.92
CA ASN A 31 3.18 5.33 0.59
C ASN A 31 2.14 5.65 1.67
N ARG A 32 1.56 4.62 2.29
CA ARG A 32 0.50 4.79 3.28
C ARG A 32 1.03 5.09 4.69
N GLU A 33 2.12 4.45 5.09
CA GLU A 33 2.65 4.49 6.46
C GLU A 33 3.86 5.43 6.60
N GLY A 34 4.41 5.90 5.48
CA GLY A 34 5.61 6.73 5.45
C GLY A 34 6.91 5.94 5.52
N PRO A 35 8.03 6.59 5.76
CA PRO A 35 9.33 5.94 5.91
C PRO A 35 9.34 4.93 7.05
N MET A 36 9.92 3.75 6.82
CA MET A 36 9.96 2.70 7.83
C MET A 36 11.27 1.90 7.79
N ARG A 37 11.61 1.28 8.91
CA ARG A 37 12.80 0.42 9.00
C ARG A 37 12.63 -0.84 8.16
N LEU A 38 13.71 -1.33 7.58
CA LEU A 38 13.70 -2.54 6.75
C LEU A 38 13.17 -3.77 7.52
N THR A 39 13.52 -3.88 8.81
CA THR A 39 13.04 -4.96 9.69
C THR A 39 11.52 -4.89 9.88
N ALA A 40 10.98 -3.70 10.16
CA ALA A 40 9.55 -3.48 10.31
C ALA A 40 8.79 -3.75 9.00
N LEU A 41 9.39 -3.40 7.85
CA LEU A 41 8.83 -3.68 6.53
C LEU A 41 8.78 -5.19 6.25
N ALA A 42 9.85 -5.93 6.59
CA ALA A 42 9.89 -7.38 6.44
C ALA A 42 8.83 -8.08 7.29
N GLU A 43 8.70 -7.67 8.55
CA GLU A 43 7.70 -8.18 9.49
C GLU A 43 6.27 -7.91 8.99
N ALA A 44 6.01 -6.67 8.60
CA ALA A 44 4.69 -6.24 8.13
C ALA A 44 4.23 -6.94 6.85
N GLU A 45 5.17 -7.37 5.99
CA GLU A 45 4.89 -8.12 4.76
C GLU A 45 5.00 -9.65 4.93
N GLY A 46 5.29 -10.14 6.14
CA GLY A 46 5.49 -11.57 6.39
C GLY A 46 6.65 -12.18 5.61
N ALA A 47 7.68 -11.37 5.30
CA ALA A 47 8.82 -11.77 4.49
C ALA A 47 10.08 -11.97 5.35
N SER A 48 11.00 -12.83 4.88
CA SER A 48 12.31 -12.93 5.51
C SER A 48 13.12 -11.64 5.34
N GLN A 49 13.96 -11.29 6.33
CA GLN A 49 14.81 -10.10 6.24
C GLN A 49 15.72 -10.11 5.00
N SER A 50 16.28 -11.29 4.65
CA SER A 50 17.11 -11.43 3.46
C SER A 50 16.33 -11.19 2.17
N GLY A 51 15.13 -11.74 2.06
CA GLY A 51 14.24 -11.54 0.91
C GLY A 51 13.81 -10.08 0.77
N MET A 52 13.43 -9.45 1.88
CA MET A 52 13.08 -8.02 1.89
C MET A 52 14.27 -7.14 1.53
N THR A 53 15.47 -7.45 2.03
CA THR A 53 16.69 -6.73 1.67
C THR A 53 16.95 -6.77 0.16
N GLN A 54 16.85 -7.94 -0.46
CA GLN A 54 17.04 -8.10 -1.91
C GLN A 54 15.98 -7.37 -2.72
N LEU A 55 14.72 -7.42 -2.27
CA LEU A 55 13.62 -6.71 -2.91
C LEU A 55 13.85 -5.19 -2.87
N VAL A 56 14.13 -4.65 -1.69
CA VAL A 56 14.39 -3.21 -1.50
C VAL A 56 15.60 -2.77 -2.32
N GLN A 57 16.72 -3.50 -2.32
CA GLN A 57 17.89 -3.17 -3.14
C GLN A 57 17.58 -3.13 -4.64
N ARG A 58 16.71 -4.03 -5.13
CA ARG A 58 16.26 -4.01 -6.52
C ARG A 58 15.41 -2.76 -6.79
N MET A 59 14.50 -2.42 -5.90
CA MET A 59 13.64 -1.24 -6.02
C MET A 59 14.43 0.07 -5.89
N GLU A 60 15.48 0.09 -5.06
CA GLU A 60 16.43 1.23 -4.97
C GLU A 60 17.15 1.45 -6.30
N ARG A 61 17.63 0.38 -6.95
CA ARG A 61 18.26 0.49 -8.27
C ARG A 61 17.32 1.03 -9.37
N GLN A 62 16.03 0.84 -9.19
CA GLN A 62 14.99 1.38 -10.08
C GLN A 62 14.55 2.79 -9.70
N GLY A 63 15.09 3.36 -8.60
CA GLY A 63 14.68 4.66 -8.06
C GLY A 63 13.29 4.67 -7.44
N LEU A 64 12.66 3.50 -7.26
CA LEU A 64 11.33 3.35 -6.66
C LEU A 64 11.37 3.59 -5.16
N LEU A 65 12.45 3.19 -4.51
CA LEU A 65 12.72 3.41 -3.10
C LEU A 65 14.07 4.08 -2.92
N GLU A 66 14.26 4.72 -1.79
CA GLU A 66 15.56 5.25 -1.37
C GLU A 66 15.77 5.08 0.14
N ARG A 67 17.05 5.04 0.55
CA ARG A 67 17.41 5.01 1.95
C ARG A 67 17.45 6.41 2.52
N TRP A 68 16.96 6.53 3.74
CA TRP A 68 16.91 7.75 4.50
C TRP A 68 17.51 7.51 5.88
N SER A 69 18.35 8.40 6.37
CA SER A 69 18.85 8.32 7.74
C SER A 69 17.70 8.56 8.71
N ASP A 70 17.58 7.68 9.72
CA ASP A 70 16.59 7.87 10.77
C ASP A 70 16.93 9.16 11.55
N PRO A 71 16.03 10.15 11.64
CA PRO A 71 16.31 11.41 12.34
C PRO A 71 16.48 11.20 13.86
N ASP A 72 15.88 10.14 14.42
CA ASP A 72 15.91 9.84 15.85
C ASP A 72 17.07 8.88 16.22
N ASP A 73 17.56 8.12 15.24
CA ASP A 73 18.67 7.18 15.43
C ASP A 73 19.57 7.17 14.18
N GLY A 74 20.58 8.01 14.18
CA GLY A 74 21.50 8.17 13.05
C GLY A 74 22.27 6.89 12.63
N ARG A 75 22.14 5.78 13.40
CA ARG A 75 22.69 4.46 13.06
C ARG A 75 21.66 3.60 12.30
N ALA A 76 20.38 3.96 12.34
CA ALA A 76 19.32 3.25 11.65
C ALA A 76 19.04 3.88 10.28
N SER A 77 18.65 3.03 9.34
CA SER A 77 18.25 3.44 8.01
C SER A 77 16.77 3.14 7.80
N LEU A 78 16.04 4.16 7.39
CA LEU A 78 14.67 4.05 6.93
C LEU A 78 14.63 3.85 5.42
N VAL A 79 13.58 3.22 4.94
CA VAL A 79 13.25 3.10 3.52
C VAL A 79 12.05 3.99 3.25
N ARG A 80 12.12 4.83 2.22
CA ARG A 80 11.03 5.70 1.78
C ARG A 80 10.82 5.61 0.26
N LEU A 81 9.73 6.20 -0.25
CA LEU A 81 9.55 6.32 -1.68
C LEU A 81 10.67 7.19 -2.28
N GLY A 82 11.30 6.67 -3.33
CA GLY A 82 12.13 7.45 -4.23
C GLY A 82 11.29 8.25 -5.22
N GLU A 83 11.94 9.13 -5.99
CA GLU A 83 11.25 9.98 -6.96
C GLU A 83 10.47 9.17 -8.03
N ALA A 84 11.05 8.08 -8.53
CA ALA A 84 10.34 7.21 -9.47
C ALA A 84 9.16 6.49 -8.81
N GLY A 85 9.27 6.12 -7.52
CA GLY A 85 8.18 5.52 -6.75
C GLY A 85 7.02 6.49 -6.54
N GLN A 86 7.31 7.75 -6.25
CA GLN A 86 6.27 8.79 -6.13
C GLN A 86 5.54 9.01 -7.45
N ARG A 87 6.28 9.20 -8.56
CA ARG A 87 5.68 9.35 -9.90
C ARG A 87 4.85 8.14 -10.29
N PHE A 88 5.34 6.94 -10.03
CA PHE A 88 4.60 5.71 -10.30
C PHE A 88 3.27 5.68 -9.54
N TRP A 89 3.31 6.01 -8.24
CA TRP A 89 2.12 6.02 -7.40
C TRP A 89 1.09 7.08 -7.82
N GLU A 90 1.55 8.28 -8.15
CA GLU A 90 0.70 9.38 -8.63
C GLU A 90 0.05 9.04 -9.97
N ALA A 91 0.81 8.49 -10.92
CA ALA A 91 0.29 8.06 -12.21
C ALA A 91 -0.78 6.97 -12.06
N ARG A 92 -0.51 5.95 -11.23
CA ARG A 92 -1.45 4.87 -10.94
C ARG A 92 -2.75 5.38 -10.30
N ASN A 93 -2.65 6.27 -9.33
CA ASN A 93 -3.82 6.89 -8.70
C ASN A 93 -4.59 7.78 -9.69
N GLY A 94 -3.90 8.44 -10.61
CA GLY A 94 -4.51 9.22 -11.68
C GLY A 94 -5.35 8.35 -12.62
N VAL A 95 -4.79 7.24 -13.10
CA VAL A 95 -5.49 6.28 -13.95
C VAL A 95 -6.70 5.68 -13.23
N LEU A 96 -6.55 5.27 -11.97
CA LEU A 96 -7.64 4.73 -11.16
C LEU A 96 -8.78 5.74 -11.03
N ARG A 97 -8.47 6.99 -10.67
CA ARG A 97 -9.47 8.07 -10.56
C ARG A 97 -10.19 8.31 -11.87
N GLN A 98 -9.49 8.34 -13.00
CA GLN A 98 -10.09 8.52 -14.33
C GLN A 98 -11.03 7.36 -14.67
N ARG A 99 -10.63 6.12 -14.42
CA ARG A 99 -11.47 4.93 -14.67
C ARG A 99 -12.73 4.94 -13.83
N VAL A 100 -12.62 5.26 -12.54
CA VAL A 100 -13.77 5.39 -11.65
C VAL A 100 -14.70 6.53 -12.13
N ALA A 101 -14.13 7.70 -12.45
CA ALA A 101 -14.90 8.84 -12.95
C ALA A 101 -15.64 8.53 -14.26
N ALA A 102 -15.06 7.71 -15.13
CA ALA A 102 -15.70 7.28 -16.39
C ALA A 102 -16.88 6.31 -16.16
N LEU A 103 -16.87 5.55 -15.07
CA LEU A 103 -17.95 4.60 -14.73
C LEU A 103 -19.07 5.22 -13.91
N LEU A 104 -18.80 6.30 -13.15
CA LEU A 104 -19.77 6.96 -12.29
C LEU A 104 -21.04 7.43 -13.02
N PRO A 105 -20.99 7.97 -14.24
CA PRO A 105 -22.21 8.40 -14.95
C PRO A 105 -23.20 7.27 -15.25
N ALA A 106 -22.79 6.00 -15.18
CA ALA A 106 -23.68 4.84 -15.33
C ALA A 106 -24.46 4.51 -14.04
N VAL A 107 -24.19 5.23 -12.95
CA VAL A 107 -24.80 5.03 -11.63
C VAL A 107 -25.62 6.27 -11.29
N SER A 108 -26.82 6.09 -10.68
CA SER A 108 -27.67 7.20 -10.24
C SER A 108 -26.94 8.12 -9.25
N GLU A 109 -27.31 9.40 -9.20
CA GLU A 109 -26.71 10.37 -8.26
C GLU A 109 -26.88 9.92 -6.81
N ASP A 110 -28.04 9.38 -6.45
CA ASP A 110 -28.31 8.86 -5.10
C ASP A 110 -27.39 7.68 -4.76
N ASP A 111 -27.18 6.77 -5.70
CA ASP A 111 -26.25 5.65 -5.52
C ASP A 111 -24.78 6.09 -5.47
N GLN A 112 -24.41 7.13 -6.21
CA GLN A 112 -23.07 7.72 -6.12
C GLN A 112 -22.82 8.29 -4.71
N VAL A 113 -23.80 9.01 -4.14
CA VAL A 113 -23.72 9.51 -2.76
C VAL A 113 -23.68 8.37 -1.76
N ALA A 114 -24.52 7.36 -1.92
CA ALA A 114 -24.53 6.18 -1.07
C ALA A 114 -23.18 5.42 -1.13
N LEU A 115 -22.62 5.27 -2.32
CA LEU A 115 -21.31 4.64 -2.53
C LEU A 115 -20.19 5.43 -1.85
N TRP A 116 -20.22 6.77 -1.95
CA TRP A 116 -19.24 7.62 -1.28
C TRP A 116 -19.32 7.49 0.25
N LEU A 117 -20.52 7.52 0.83
CA LEU A 117 -20.73 7.30 2.27
C LEU A 117 -20.27 5.91 2.70
N ALA A 118 -20.62 4.87 1.94
CA ALA A 118 -20.17 3.51 2.20
C ALA A 118 -18.64 3.38 2.16
N ALA A 119 -17.98 4.03 1.21
CA ALA A 119 -16.52 4.04 1.12
C ALA A 119 -15.87 4.67 2.35
N GLN A 120 -16.41 5.75 2.89
CA GLN A 120 -15.93 6.36 4.15
C GLN A 120 -16.00 5.38 5.32
N VAL A 121 -17.13 4.68 5.44
CA VAL A 121 -17.31 3.66 6.49
C VAL A 121 -16.32 2.51 6.32
N VAL A 122 -16.17 1.99 5.09
CA VAL A 122 -15.25 0.89 4.78
C VAL A 122 -13.81 1.27 5.13
N VAL A 123 -13.34 2.45 4.71
CA VAL A 123 -11.98 2.94 5.02
C VAL A 123 -11.75 3.01 6.52
N ARG A 124 -12.70 3.56 7.28
CA ARG A 124 -12.62 3.66 8.74
C ARG A 124 -12.57 2.28 9.39
N VAL A 125 -13.51 1.40 9.05
CA VAL A 125 -13.60 0.06 9.65
C VAL A 125 -12.38 -0.79 9.33
N LEU A 126 -11.91 -0.79 8.08
CA LEU A 126 -10.68 -1.50 7.71
C LEU A 126 -9.44 -0.92 8.39
N GLY A 127 -9.41 0.39 8.63
CA GLY A 127 -8.38 1.04 9.44
C GLY A 127 -8.37 0.50 10.88
N GLU A 128 -9.51 0.50 11.56
CA GLU A 128 -9.66 -0.02 12.92
C GLU A 128 -9.29 -1.51 13.02
N MET A 129 -9.74 -2.33 12.05
CA MET A 129 -9.39 -3.76 11.99
C MET A 129 -7.89 -3.99 11.83
N ARG A 130 -7.23 -3.21 10.98
CA ARG A 130 -5.78 -3.29 10.77
C ARG A 130 -5.02 -2.94 12.05
N ASP A 131 -5.41 -1.86 12.72
CA ASP A 131 -4.74 -1.38 13.93
C ASP A 131 -4.90 -2.39 15.08
N HIS A 132 -6.07 -3.03 15.15
CA HIS A 132 -6.31 -4.13 16.10
C HIS A 132 -5.47 -5.38 15.78
N ALA A 133 -5.39 -5.78 14.53
CA ALA A 133 -4.55 -6.90 14.10
C ALA A 133 -3.05 -6.65 14.39
N GLY A 134 -2.58 -5.42 14.20
CA GLY A 134 -1.20 -5.03 14.50
C GLY A 134 -0.88 -5.04 16.00
N SER A 135 -1.85 -4.73 16.89
CA SER A 135 -1.66 -4.83 18.32
C SER A 135 -1.60 -6.29 18.81
N GLN A 136 -2.47 -7.15 18.29
CA GLN A 136 -2.45 -8.58 18.65
C GLN A 136 -1.14 -9.27 18.24
N ALA A 137 -0.56 -8.89 17.10
CA ALA A 137 0.71 -9.45 16.64
C ALA A 137 1.88 -9.06 17.57
N ARG A 138 1.86 -7.86 18.15
CA ARG A 138 2.88 -7.39 19.11
C ARG A 138 2.74 -8.10 20.47
N ASP A 139 1.53 -8.21 20.99
CA ASP A 139 1.26 -8.88 22.26
C ASP A 139 1.60 -10.38 22.21
N GLY A 140 1.44 -11.04 21.06
CA GLY A 140 1.83 -12.43 20.83
C GLY A 140 3.33 -12.64 20.72
N ALA A 141 4.10 -11.64 20.27
CA ALA A 141 5.55 -11.69 20.15
C ALA A 141 6.26 -11.50 21.50
N ASP A 142 5.67 -10.70 22.41
CA ASP A 142 6.21 -10.46 23.76
C ASP A 142 5.90 -11.61 24.74
N ALA A 143 5.04 -12.57 24.38
CA ALA A 143 4.64 -13.71 25.20
C ALA A 143 5.44 -14.99 24.93
N THR A 144 6.44 -14.98 24.04
CA THR A 144 7.27 -16.15 23.67
C THR A 144 8.74 -15.93 23.97
#